data_c1aaedd38d86f543285b87d5bacc64e9
#
_entry.id   c1aaedd38d86f543285b87d5bacc64e9
#
_cell.length_a   1.000
_cell.length_b   1.000
_cell.length_c   1.000
_cell.angle_alpha   90.00
_cell.angle_beta   90.00
_cell.angle_gamma   90.00
#
_symmetry.space_group_name_H-M   'P 1'
#
loop_
_entity.id
_entity.type
_entity.pdbx_description
1 polymer ?
#
loop_
_entity_poly.entity_id
_entity_poly.type
_entity_poly.pdbx_seq_one_letter_code
_entity_poly.pdbx_strand_id
1 'polypeptide(L)'
;MNEEQALHRILALTRELNDHNYRYYVLDRPIISDQQFDHLLSELTGLEHGWPHHTQPDSPTRRVGGEPLEGFESANHAKPMLSLGNTYSESELRDFDHRVQKMLGRATPYLAELKIDGVAISLTYENGILVQAITRGDGSRGDLVTANIRAIPSIPIQLRGNDWPTKMEVRGEVFIRRPKFEELNRRRLENGEEIYANPRNFASGSLKLLDAMEVKRRGLDAYFYAWNQEKSSLGDQEAMLKKAIDWGFPICTHNSGAGNLELILGFIHSWQTKRESLDFDIDGIVVKVNSYADREELGHTAKAPRWAIAYKYKTQAASTQLISVDFQVGRTGAVTPVANLAPVWLGGTTVKRASLYNEGEIERLGLRLNDQVWVEKGGEIIPKITGIDTSTGERGPTAIQFPLICPSCSAPLHRIDALHYCFNAKNCPPQQLGLLEHFVARKAMDLNSLGKETLELLWQHGLVRKPADLYDLQHDALSGLERMGKKSAQLILDGLS
;
A
#
# COMPACT_ATOMS: atom_id res chain seq x y z
N MET A 1 -44.01 -17.33 -12.32
CA MET A 1 -43.33 -16.37 -13.23
C MET A 1 -42.75 -17.17 -14.37
N ASN A 2 -42.96 -16.76 -15.62
CA ASN A 2 -42.32 -17.40 -16.76
C ASN A 2 -40.90 -16.84 -16.96
N GLU A 3 -40.12 -17.47 -17.84
CA GLU A 3 -38.71 -17.11 -18.06
C GLU A 3 -38.50 -15.66 -18.54
N GLU A 4 -39.35 -15.20 -19.47
CA GLU A 4 -39.29 -13.83 -20.00
C GLU A 4 -39.59 -12.78 -18.90
N GLN A 5 -40.57 -13.05 -18.06
CA GLN A 5 -40.90 -12.21 -16.91
C GLN A 5 -39.76 -12.21 -15.88
N ALA A 6 -39.09 -13.36 -15.66
CA ALA A 6 -37.95 -13.46 -14.77
C ALA A 6 -36.76 -12.63 -15.29
N LEU A 7 -36.43 -12.73 -16.59
CA LEU A 7 -35.40 -11.92 -17.22
C LEU A 7 -35.65 -10.42 -17.06
N HIS A 8 -36.88 -9.96 -17.37
CA HIS A 8 -37.23 -8.56 -17.19
C HIS A 8 -37.09 -8.10 -15.74
N ARG A 9 -37.49 -8.92 -14.78
CA ARG A 9 -37.39 -8.57 -13.35
C ARG A 9 -35.94 -8.56 -12.88
N ILE A 10 -35.10 -9.52 -13.30
CA ILE A 10 -33.67 -9.56 -13.02
C ILE A 10 -32.99 -8.27 -13.53
N LEU A 11 -33.24 -7.87 -14.76
CA LEU A 11 -32.68 -6.64 -15.34
C LEU A 11 -33.11 -5.39 -14.58
N ALA A 12 -34.38 -5.30 -14.19
CA ALA A 12 -34.90 -4.17 -13.41
C ALA A 12 -34.26 -4.09 -12.03
N LEU A 13 -34.25 -5.21 -11.28
CA LEU A 13 -33.66 -5.27 -9.94
C LEU A 13 -32.14 -5.00 -9.94
N THR A 14 -31.41 -5.52 -10.94
CA THR A 14 -29.97 -5.26 -11.08
C THR A 14 -29.70 -3.75 -11.22
N ARG A 15 -30.44 -3.06 -12.07
CA ARG A 15 -30.30 -1.59 -12.26
C ARG A 15 -30.67 -0.82 -10.99
N GLU A 16 -31.80 -1.15 -10.38
CA GLU A 16 -32.32 -0.49 -9.18
C GLU A 16 -31.34 -0.62 -8.01
N LEU A 17 -30.85 -1.83 -7.73
CA LEU A 17 -29.89 -2.09 -6.66
C LEU A 17 -28.54 -1.44 -6.91
N ASN A 18 -28.05 -1.39 -8.15
CA ASN A 18 -26.82 -0.68 -8.48
C ASN A 18 -26.98 0.84 -8.30
N ASP A 19 -28.15 1.44 -8.58
CA ASP A 19 -28.43 2.84 -8.29
C ASP A 19 -28.49 3.10 -6.79
N HIS A 20 -29.11 2.25 -5.99
CA HIS A 20 -29.14 2.36 -4.54
C HIS A 20 -27.75 2.25 -3.92
N ASN A 21 -26.90 1.32 -4.39
CA ASN A 21 -25.50 1.21 -3.98
C ASN A 21 -24.73 2.51 -4.26
N TYR A 22 -24.90 3.08 -5.46
CA TYR A 22 -24.25 4.34 -5.81
C TYR A 22 -24.71 5.50 -4.92
N ARG A 23 -26.01 5.61 -4.66
CA ARG A 23 -26.57 6.65 -3.77
C ARG A 23 -26.06 6.52 -2.34
N TYR A 24 -25.98 5.30 -1.84
CA TYR A 24 -25.53 5.01 -0.48
C TYR A 24 -24.02 5.22 -0.33
N TYR A 25 -23.20 4.55 -1.15
CA TYR A 25 -21.74 4.48 -0.96
C TYR A 25 -20.94 5.62 -1.61
N VAL A 26 -21.49 6.28 -2.63
CA VAL A 26 -20.77 7.33 -3.37
C VAL A 26 -21.36 8.72 -3.11
N LEU A 27 -22.68 8.85 -3.06
CA LEU A 27 -23.36 10.13 -2.86
C LEU A 27 -23.69 10.43 -1.40
N ASP A 28 -23.60 9.43 -0.50
CA ASP A 28 -24.06 9.53 0.92
C ASP A 28 -25.50 10.07 1.03
N ARG A 29 -26.38 9.61 0.13
CA ARG A 29 -27.79 10.03 -0.01
C ARG A 29 -28.71 8.84 -0.28
N PRO A 30 -28.87 7.91 0.68
CA PRO A 30 -29.77 6.78 0.52
C PRO A 30 -31.22 7.29 0.42
N ILE A 31 -32.03 6.62 -0.44
CA ILE A 31 -33.45 6.91 -0.63
C ILE A 31 -34.36 5.76 -0.21
N ILE A 32 -33.78 4.63 0.18
CA ILE A 32 -34.47 3.47 0.77
C ILE A 32 -33.76 3.06 2.06
N SER A 33 -34.46 2.33 2.93
CA SER A 33 -33.86 1.75 4.13
C SER A 33 -33.04 0.49 3.80
N ASP A 34 -32.09 0.13 4.70
CA ASP A 34 -31.29 -1.09 4.57
C ASP A 34 -32.19 -2.33 4.44
N GLN A 35 -33.30 -2.39 5.21
CA GLN A 35 -34.26 -3.49 5.13
C GLN A 35 -34.94 -3.60 3.74
N GLN A 36 -35.27 -2.47 3.13
CA GLN A 36 -35.82 -2.47 1.76
C GLN A 36 -34.79 -2.92 0.74
N PHE A 37 -33.55 -2.47 0.87
CA PHE A 37 -32.45 -2.91 0.03
C PHE A 37 -32.21 -4.43 0.13
N ASP A 38 -32.16 -4.98 1.36
CA ASP A 38 -31.96 -6.41 1.60
C ASP A 38 -33.10 -7.26 1.01
N HIS A 39 -34.34 -6.74 1.06
CA HIS A 39 -35.48 -7.42 0.44
C HIS A 39 -35.33 -7.50 -1.08
N LEU A 40 -35.01 -6.41 -1.75
CA LEU A 40 -34.76 -6.36 -3.19
C LEU A 40 -33.60 -7.27 -3.61
N LEU A 41 -32.50 -7.27 -2.81
CA LEU A 41 -31.34 -8.13 -3.06
C LEU A 41 -31.68 -9.62 -2.89
N SER A 42 -32.51 -9.97 -1.91
CA SER A 42 -32.98 -11.34 -1.70
C SER A 42 -33.88 -11.80 -2.85
N GLU A 43 -34.76 -10.92 -3.36
CA GLU A 43 -35.59 -11.21 -4.54
C GLU A 43 -34.72 -11.48 -5.77
N LEU A 44 -33.70 -10.60 -6.03
CA LEU A 44 -32.77 -10.80 -7.14
C LEU A 44 -32.02 -12.12 -7.03
N THR A 45 -31.49 -12.43 -5.83
CA THR A 45 -30.78 -13.69 -5.57
C THR A 45 -31.63 -14.91 -5.85
N GLY A 46 -32.90 -14.90 -5.43
CA GLY A 46 -33.85 -16.00 -5.69
C GLY A 46 -34.16 -16.18 -7.17
N LEU A 47 -34.29 -15.09 -7.90
CA LEU A 47 -34.52 -15.12 -9.35
C LEU A 47 -33.29 -15.63 -10.11
N GLU A 48 -32.10 -15.18 -9.77
CA GLU A 48 -30.85 -15.63 -10.40
C GLU A 48 -30.56 -17.10 -10.09
N HIS A 49 -30.92 -17.58 -8.90
CA HIS A 49 -30.80 -18.99 -8.55
C HIS A 49 -31.77 -19.87 -9.42
N GLY A 50 -32.97 -19.36 -9.69
CA GLY A 50 -33.94 -20.06 -10.55
C GLY A 50 -33.58 -20.02 -12.04
N TRP A 51 -32.92 -18.97 -12.49
CA TRP A 51 -32.52 -18.74 -13.89
C TRP A 51 -31.07 -18.26 -13.99
N PRO A 52 -30.08 -19.13 -13.71
CA PRO A 52 -28.65 -18.72 -13.61
C PRO A 52 -28.07 -18.10 -14.90
N HIS A 53 -28.59 -18.52 -16.07
CA HIS A 53 -28.15 -18.01 -17.36
C HIS A 53 -28.59 -16.56 -17.67
N HIS A 54 -29.51 -16.01 -16.87
CA HIS A 54 -29.93 -14.62 -16.94
C HIS A 54 -29.21 -13.69 -15.95
N THR A 55 -28.34 -14.25 -15.10
CA THR A 55 -27.53 -13.44 -14.17
C THR A 55 -26.66 -12.43 -14.93
N GLN A 56 -26.83 -11.15 -14.61
CA GLN A 56 -26.12 -10.09 -15.30
C GLN A 56 -24.64 -10.00 -14.83
N PRO A 57 -23.71 -9.61 -15.72
CA PRO A 57 -22.29 -9.43 -15.36
C PRO A 57 -22.07 -8.42 -14.22
N ASP A 58 -22.93 -7.41 -14.12
CA ASP A 58 -22.92 -6.32 -13.14
C ASP A 58 -23.86 -6.55 -11.96
N SER A 59 -24.44 -7.75 -11.83
CA SER A 59 -25.37 -8.05 -10.74
C SER A 59 -24.72 -7.79 -9.37
N PRO A 60 -25.44 -7.08 -8.46
CA PRO A 60 -25.00 -6.89 -7.08
C PRO A 60 -24.77 -8.19 -6.31
N THR A 61 -25.42 -9.28 -6.72
CA THR A 61 -25.23 -10.62 -6.13
C THR A 61 -23.84 -11.19 -6.41
N ARG A 62 -23.19 -10.76 -7.48
CA ARG A 62 -21.82 -11.14 -7.86
C ARG A 62 -20.73 -10.33 -7.13
N ARG A 63 -21.10 -9.31 -6.34
CA ARG A 63 -20.12 -8.57 -5.53
C ARG A 63 -19.47 -9.46 -4.47
N VAL A 64 -20.21 -10.46 -4.00
CA VAL A 64 -19.73 -11.37 -2.97
C VAL A 64 -20.30 -12.75 -3.28
N GLY A 65 -19.47 -13.63 -3.81
CA GLY A 65 -19.83 -15.03 -4.05
C GLY A 65 -18.60 -15.82 -4.47
N GLY A 66 -18.39 -16.98 -3.88
CA GLY A 66 -17.31 -17.92 -4.19
C GLY A 66 -16.68 -18.47 -2.92
N GLU A 67 -16.04 -19.63 -3.06
CA GLU A 67 -15.17 -20.19 -2.03
C GLU A 67 -13.94 -19.29 -1.84
N PRO A 68 -13.30 -19.27 -0.64
CA PRO A 68 -12.03 -18.60 -0.43
C PRO A 68 -10.97 -19.05 -1.44
N LEU A 69 -10.17 -18.11 -1.92
CA LEU A 69 -9.10 -18.41 -2.86
C LEU A 69 -7.99 -19.24 -2.19
N GLU A 70 -7.34 -20.12 -2.93
CA GLU A 70 -6.15 -20.83 -2.43
C GLU A 70 -4.89 -19.94 -2.43
N GLY A 71 -4.89 -18.86 -3.22
CA GLY A 71 -3.81 -17.86 -3.35
C GLY A 71 -4.15 -16.77 -4.35
N PHE A 72 -3.24 -15.81 -4.52
CA PHE A 72 -3.39 -14.77 -5.53
C PHE A 72 -2.48 -15.03 -6.72
N GLU A 73 -3.07 -15.10 -7.89
CA GLU A 73 -2.34 -15.01 -9.15
C GLU A 73 -1.73 -13.61 -9.31
N SER A 74 -0.68 -13.50 -10.13
CA SER A 74 -0.10 -12.20 -10.46
C SER A 74 -0.37 -11.84 -11.91
N ALA A 75 -0.58 -10.55 -12.17
CA ALA A 75 -0.80 -10.02 -13.51
C ALA A 75 0.10 -8.80 -13.78
N ASN A 76 0.44 -8.59 -15.06
CA ASN A 76 1.22 -7.45 -15.50
C ASN A 76 0.33 -6.21 -15.66
N HIS A 77 0.86 -5.04 -15.34
CA HIS A 77 0.22 -3.77 -15.66
C HIS A 77 0.39 -3.45 -17.15
N ALA A 78 -0.68 -2.97 -17.81
CA ALA A 78 -0.60 -2.50 -19.20
C ALA A 78 0.36 -1.32 -19.37
N LYS A 79 0.41 -0.43 -18.38
CA LYS A 79 1.42 0.63 -18.25
C LYS A 79 2.01 0.58 -16.84
N PRO A 80 3.33 0.77 -16.66
CA PRO A 80 3.94 0.74 -15.33
C PRO A 80 3.30 1.70 -14.33
N MET A 81 3.13 1.27 -13.08
CA MET A 81 2.69 2.11 -11.97
C MET A 81 3.90 2.78 -11.31
N LEU A 82 4.36 3.88 -11.90
CA LEU A 82 5.52 4.64 -11.43
C LEU A 82 5.26 5.26 -10.07
N SER A 83 6.31 5.40 -9.27
CA SER A 83 6.29 6.21 -8.05
C SER A 83 6.34 7.70 -8.40
N LEU A 84 5.86 8.57 -7.51
CA LEU A 84 6.03 10.01 -7.65
C LEU A 84 7.35 10.46 -7.02
N GLY A 85 7.97 11.49 -7.58
CA GLY A 85 9.02 12.23 -6.88
C GLY A 85 8.44 12.93 -5.66
N ASN A 86 9.22 13.08 -4.59
CA ASN A 86 8.79 13.78 -3.38
C ASN A 86 9.43 15.16 -3.31
N THR A 87 8.73 16.11 -2.67
CA THR A 87 9.23 17.43 -2.27
C THR A 87 8.68 17.76 -0.88
N TYR A 88 9.42 18.55 -0.11
CA TYR A 88 9.11 18.85 1.30
C TYR A 88 9.11 20.35 1.59
N SER A 89 9.38 21.18 0.58
CA SER A 89 9.43 22.62 0.71
C SER A 89 8.85 23.34 -0.51
N GLU A 90 8.44 24.59 -0.30
CA GLU A 90 7.99 25.46 -1.40
C GLU A 90 9.09 25.72 -2.42
N SER A 91 10.34 25.86 -1.97
CA SER A 91 11.49 26.07 -2.87
C SER A 91 11.63 24.90 -3.84
N GLU A 92 11.57 23.66 -3.36
CA GLU A 92 11.65 22.47 -4.20
C GLU A 92 10.45 22.37 -5.16
N LEU A 93 9.26 22.83 -4.74
CA LEU A 93 8.07 22.87 -5.61
C LEU A 93 8.21 23.95 -6.69
N ARG A 94 8.82 25.11 -6.37
CA ARG A 94 9.19 26.14 -7.35
C ARG A 94 10.25 25.63 -8.33
N ASP A 95 11.21 24.84 -7.88
CA ASP A 95 12.18 24.18 -8.76
C ASP A 95 11.52 23.18 -9.69
N PHE A 96 10.50 22.46 -9.21
CA PHE A 96 9.69 21.58 -10.07
C PHE A 96 8.97 22.38 -11.16
N ASP A 97 8.29 23.47 -10.82
CA ASP A 97 7.61 24.35 -11.76
C ASP A 97 8.59 24.92 -12.79
N HIS A 98 9.76 25.41 -12.34
CA HIS A 98 10.79 25.92 -13.25
C HIS A 98 11.27 24.86 -14.25
N ARG A 99 11.48 23.61 -13.81
CA ARG A 99 11.84 22.51 -14.71
C ARG A 99 10.75 22.21 -15.73
N VAL A 100 9.47 22.20 -15.31
CA VAL A 100 8.32 21.98 -16.20
C VAL A 100 8.24 23.10 -17.25
N GLN A 101 8.28 24.37 -16.82
CA GLN A 101 8.22 25.51 -17.74
C GLN A 101 9.41 25.55 -18.71
N LYS A 102 10.62 25.21 -18.25
CA LYS A 102 11.82 25.13 -19.10
C LYS A 102 11.68 24.05 -20.18
N MET A 103 11.08 22.91 -19.86
CA MET A 103 10.89 21.83 -20.84
C MET A 103 9.80 22.14 -21.85
N LEU A 104 8.70 22.76 -21.41
CA LEU A 104 7.57 23.12 -22.28
C LEU A 104 7.82 24.42 -23.05
N GLY A 105 8.76 25.26 -22.62
CA GLY A 105 8.95 26.63 -23.16
C GLY A 105 7.82 27.61 -22.84
N ARG A 106 6.88 27.22 -21.96
CA ARG A 106 5.69 28.01 -21.57
C ARG A 106 5.22 27.64 -20.17
N ALA A 107 4.43 28.53 -19.55
CA ALA A 107 3.69 28.20 -18.34
C ALA A 107 2.55 27.22 -18.64
N THR A 108 2.23 26.36 -17.69
CA THR A 108 1.12 25.41 -17.76
C THR A 108 0.34 25.39 -16.44
N PRO A 109 -0.98 25.15 -16.45
CA PRO A 109 -1.75 25.02 -15.22
C PRO A 109 -1.50 23.69 -14.53
N TYR A 110 -1.53 23.72 -13.21
CA TYR A 110 -1.45 22.55 -12.33
C TYR A 110 -2.80 22.28 -11.68
N LEU A 111 -3.01 21.04 -11.27
CA LEU A 111 -4.07 20.59 -10.36
C LEU A 111 -3.43 19.90 -9.15
N ALA A 112 -3.85 20.29 -7.94
CA ALA A 112 -3.43 19.61 -6.71
C ALA A 112 -4.57 18.78 -6.14
N GLU A 113 -4.26 17.53 -5.79
CA GLU A 113 -5.18 16.56 -5.21
C GLU A 113 -4.61 16.04 -3.88
N LEU A 114 -5.49 15.65 -2.93
CA LEU A 114 -5.05 15.01 -1.70
C LEU A 114 -4.36 13.67 -2.02
N LYS A 115 -3.21 13.45 -1.43
CA LYS A 115 -2.49 12.17 -1.50
C LYS A 115 -3.02 11.22 -0.44
N ILE A 116 -3.99 10.40 -0.84
CA ILE A 116 -4.60 9.41 0.06
C ILE A 116 -3.54 8.42 0.53
N ASP A 117 -3.54 8.11 1.82
CA ASP A 117 -2.65 7.11 2.40
C ASP A 117 -3.34 5.75 2.46
N GLY A 118 -3.12 4.95 1.42
CA GLY A 118 -3.77 3.65 1.21
C GLY A 118 -2.92 2.69 0.39
N VAL A 119 -3.59 1.91 -0.43
CA VAL A 119 -3.00 0.89 -1.31
C VAL A 119 -3.37 1.20 -2.75
N ALA A 120 -2.37 1.47 -3.57
CA ALA A 120 -2.58 1.76 -4.98
C ALA A 120 -3.11 0.54 -5.73
N ILE A 121 -4.13 0.76 -6.56
CA ILE A 121 -4.83 -0.25 -7.34
C ILE A 121 -4.97 0.21 -8.80
N SER A 122 -4.91 -0.73 -9.73
CA SER A 122 -5.26 -0.55 -11.15
C SER A 122 -6.45 -1.42 -11.48
N LEU A 123 -7.51 -0.82 -12.02
CA LEU A 123 -8.73 -1.47 -12.46
C LEU A 123 -8.83 -1.41 -13.98
N THR A 124 -9.18 -2.53 -14.61
CA THR A 124 -9.49 -2.58 -16.04
C THR A 124 -10.99 -2.76 -16.23
N TYR A 125 -11.56 -1.84 -17.01
CA TYR A 125 -12.93 -1.93 -17.48
C TYR A 125 -12.94 -2.22 -18.98
N GLU A 126 -13.80 -3.17 -19.38
CA GLU A 126 -14.08 -3.47 -20.79
C GLU A 126 -15.60 -3.35 -21.01
N ASN A 127 -16.00 -2.58 -22.00
CA ASN A 127 -17.41 -2.24 -22.27
C ASN A 127 -18.16 -1.76 -21.00
N GLY A 128 -17.48 -0.95 -20.18
CA GLY A 128 -18.03 -0.42 -18.94
C GLY A 128 -18.12 -1.40 -17.78
N ILE A 129 -17.65 -2.65 -17.92
CA ILE A 129 -17.70 -3.69 -16.87
C ILE A 129 -16.29 -3.89 -16.28
N LEU A 130 -16.19 -3.98 -14.96
CA LEU A 130 -14.96 -4.31 -14.25
C LEU A 130 -14.55 -5.76 -14.54
N VAL A 131 -13.47 -5.94 -15.30
CA VAL A 131 -12.95 -7.26 -15.67
C VAL A 131 -11.72 -7.66 -14.83
N GLN A 132 -10.90 -6.72 -14.41
CA GLN A 132 -9.65 -7.00 -13.70
C GLN A 132 -9.29 -5.92 -12.68
N ALA A 133 -8.72 -6.33 -11.55
CA ALA A 133 -8.11 -5.44 -10.56
C ALA A 133 -6.76 -6.00 -10.10
N ILE A 134 -5.72 -5.16 -10.13
CA ILE A 134 -4.33 -5.54 -9.83
C ILE A 134 -3.74 -4.57 -8.82
N THR A 135 -3.11 -5.08 -7.74
CA THR A 135 -2.33 -4.24 -6.80
C THR A 135 -1.09 -3.68 -7.49
N ARG A 136 -0.52 -2.59 -6.97
CA ARG A 136 0.69 -2.00 -7.58
C ARG A 136 1.85 -3.00 -7.70
N GLY A 137 2.03 -3.89 -6.72
CA GLY A 137 3.17 -4.79 -6.69
C GLY A 137 4.51 -4.05 -6.77
N ASP A 138 5.38 -4.45 -7.71
CA ASP A 138 6.65 -3.79 -7.98
C ASP A 138 6.56 -2.63 -9.00
N GLY A 139 5.36 -2.35 -9.47
CA GLY A 139 5.05 -1.33 -10.49
C GLY A 139 4.91 -1.91 -11.89
N SER A 140 5.46 -3.08 -12.18
CA SER A 140 5.30 -3.79 -13.45
C SER A 140 4.30 -4.94 -13.34
N ARG A 141 4.29 -5.62 -12.20
CA ARG A 141 3.44 -6.79 -11.89
C ARG A 141 2.86 -6.65 -10.47
N GLY A 142 1.61 -7.03 -10.29
CA GLY A 142 0.92 -7.01 -9.01
C GLY A 142 0.02 -8.22 -8.80
N ASP A 143 -0.59 -8.35 -7.62
CA ASP A 143 -1.50 -9.42 -7.27
C ASP A 143 -2.87 -9.15 -7.88
N LEU A 144 -3.49 -10.18 -8.47
CA LEU A 144 -4.84 -10.13 -9.04
C LEU A 144 -5.88 -10.22 -7.91
N VAL A 145 -6.52 -9.11 -7.59
CA VAL A 145 -7.45 -8.96 -6.46
C VAL A 145 -8.87 -8.62 -6.90
N THR A 146 -9.28 -9.04 -8.09
CA THR A 146 -10.56 -8.66 -8.70
C THR A 146 -11.77 -9.03 -7.83
N ALA A 147 -11.78 -10.23 -7.22
CA ALA A 147 -12.86 -10.67 -6.33
C ALA A 147 -12.97 -9.75 -5.09
N ASN A 148 -11.84 -9.38 -4.50
CA ASN A 148 -11.76 -8.51 -3.33
C ASN A 148 -12.20 -7.07 -3.66
N ILE A 149 -11.81 -6.55 -4.82
CA ILE A 149 -12.25 -5.23 -5.29
C ILE A 149 -13.76 -5.20 -5.55
N ARG A 150 -14.33 -6.24 -6.12
CA ARG A 150 -15.79 -6.33 -6.30
C ARG A 150 -16.55 -6.32 -4.98
N ALA A 151 -15.93 -6.75 -3.89
CA ALA A 151 -16.52 -6.74 -2.54
C ALA A 151 -16.53 -5.34 -1.89
N ILE A 152 -15.82 -4.33 -2.46
CA ILE A 152 -15.82 -2.93 -1.99
C ILE A 152 -17.02 -2.20 -2.63
N PRO A 153 -18.04 -1.80 -1.83
CA PRO A 153 -19.29 -1.32 -2.39
C PRO A 153 -19.22 -0.01 -3.16
N SER A 154 -18.29 0.88 -2.81
CA SER A 154 -18.08 2.17 -3.49
C SER A 154 -17.51 2.04 -4.90
N ILE A 155 -16.90 0.89 -5.25
CA ILE A 155 -16.31 0.68 -6.57
C ILE A 155 -17.39 0.17 -7.54
N PRO A 156 -17.65 0.85 -8.68
CA PRO A 156 -18.66 0.39 -9.64
C PRO A 156 -18.20 -0.91 -10.33
N ILE A 157 -19.06 -1.93 -10.34
CA ILE A 157 -18.83 -3.13 -11.18
C ILE A 157 -19.14 -2.80 -12.64
N GLN A 158 -20.18 -1.97 -12.87
CA GLN A 158 -20.52 -1.42 -14.16
C GLN A 158 -20.52 0.10 -14.10
N LEU A 159 -19.94 0.73 -15.09
CA LEU A 159 -19.92 2.19 -15.22
C LEU A 159 -21.30 2.73 -15.63
N ARG A 160 -21.61 3.92 -15.17
CA ARG A 160 -22.81 4.65 -15.54
C ARG A 160 -22.63 5.31 -16.91
N GLY A 161 -23.77 5.59 -17.57
CA GLY A 161 -23.72 6.18 -18.92
C GLY A 161 -23.34 5.17 -19.99
N ASN A 162 -22.92 5.66 -21.15
CA ASN A 162 -22.57 4.85 -22.32
C ASN A 162 -21.45 5.48 -23.17
N ASP A 163 -20.83 6.56 -22.68
CA ASP A 163 -19.83 7.33 -23.38
C ASP A 163 -18.39 7.08 -22.88
N TRP A 164 -18.21 5.95 -22.18
CA TRP A 164 -16.91 5.45 -21.74
C TRP A 164 -16.20 4.71 -22.89
N PRO A 165 -14.84 4.65 -22.86
CA PRO A 165 -14.04 3.89 -23.82
C PRO A 165 -14.33 2.39 -23.74
N THR A 166 -14.23 1.68 -24.88
CA THR A 166 -14.40 0.22 -24.95
C THR A 166 -13.49 -0.50 -23.97
N LYS A 167 -12.24 -0.01 -23.81
CA LYS A 167 -11.28 -0.49 -22.81
C LYS A 167 -10.64 0.68 -22.09
N MET A 168 -10.56 0.60 -20.77
CA MET A 168 -10.03 1.67 -19.92
C MET A 168 -9.34 1.07 -18.69
N GLU A 169 -8.14 1.59 -18.38
CA GLU A 169 -7.46 1.35 -17.10
C GLU A 169 -7.65 2.57 -16.21
N VAL A 170 -8.08 2.33 -14.97
CA VAL A 170 -8.31 3.36 -13.96
C VAL A 170 -7.46 3.08 -12.74
N ARG A 171 -6.79 4.10 -12.20
CA ARG A 171 -5.94 3.96 -11.00
C ARG A 171 -6.53 4.75 -9.85
N GLY A 172 -6.47 4.14 -8.69
CA GLY A 172 -6.97 4.69 -7.44
C GLY A 172 -6.18 4.23 -6.24
N GLU A 173 -6.64 4.67 -5.09
CA GLU A 173 -6.13 4.25 -3.79
C GLU A 173 -7.26 3.60 -3.00
N VAL A 174 -7.04 2.38 -2.52
CA VAL A 174 -7.94 1.70 -1.56
C VAL A 174 -7.48 2.03 -0.16
N PHE A 175 -8.41 2.44 0.69
CA PHE A 175 -8.13 2.88 2.05
C PHE A 175 -9.25 2.47 3.00
N ILE A 176 -9.11 2.80 4.28
CA ILE A 176 -10.19 2.68 5.27
C ILE A 176 -10.46 4.05 5.89
N ARG A 177 -11.74 4.35 6.14
CA ARG A 177 -12.13 5.58 6.87
C ARG A 177 -11.78 5.44 8.35
N ARG A 178 -11.30 6.53 8.96
CA ARG A 178 -10.89 6.56 10.38
C ARG A 178 -11.98 6.05 11.34
N PRO A 179 -13.25 6.50 11.24
CA PRO A 179 -14.30 5.99 12.15
C PRO A 179 -14.48 4.47 12.06
N LYS A 180 -14.37 3.90 10.85
CA LYS A 180 -14.48 2.46 10.66
C LYS A 180 -13.27 1.71 11.21
N PHE A 181 -12.07 2.25 11.02
CA PHE A 181 -10.83 1.68 11.58
C PHE A 181 -10.86 1.67 13.11
N GLU A 182 -11.31 2.78 13.74
CA GLU A 182 -11.45 2.90 15.19
C GLU A 182 -12.51 1.94 15.74
N GLU A 183 -13.65 1.78 15.05
CA GLU A 183 -14.68 0.79 15.38
C GLU A 183 -14.11 -0.63 15.42
N LEU A 184 -13.36 -1.01 14.37
CA LEU A 184 -12.76 -2.33 14.29
C LEU A 184 -11.73 -2.56 15.40
N ASN A 185 -10.88 -1.58 15.69
CA ASN A 185 -9.90 -1.68 16.76
C ASN A 185 -10.56 -1.74 18.14
N ARG A 186 -11.66 -1.02 18.38
CA ARG A 186 -12.43 -1.11 19.62
C ARG A 186 -12.97 -2.52 19.82
N ARG A 187 -13.58 -3.14 18.77
CA ARG A 187 -14.09 -4.52 18.84
C ARG A 187 -12.99 -5.53 19.15
N ARG A 188 -11.78 -5.35 18.57
CA ARG A 188 -10.63 -6.20 18.86
C ARG A 188 -10.19 -6.10 20.31
N LEU A 189 -10.13 -4.89 20.86
CA LEU A 189 -9.84 -4.67 22.28
C LEU A 189 -10.86 -5.35 23.20
N GLU A 190 -12.15 -5.23 22.88
CA GLU A 190 -13.24 -5.90 23.61
C GLU A 190 -13.10 -7.42 23.59
N ASN A 191 -12.57 -7.98 22.50
CA ASN A 191 -12.31 -9.41 22.35
C ASN A 191 -10.94 -9.86 22.89
N GLY A 192 -10.12 -8.96 23.43
CA GLY A 192 -8.76 -9.27 23.91
C GLY A 192 -7.74 -9.54 22.80
N GLU A 193 -8.01 -9.07 21.59
CA GLU A 193 -7.13 -9.22 20.41
C GLU A 193 -6.19 -8.02 20.26
N GLU A 194 -5.04 -8.24 19.60
CA GLU A 194 -4.16 -7.13 19.21
C GLU A 194 -4.83 -6.19 18.22
N ILE A 195 -4.69 -4.87 18.44
CA ILE A 195 -5.22 -3.85 17.53
C ILE A 195 -4.39 -3.74 16.26
N TYR A 196 -5.02 -3.30 15.19
CA TYR A 196 -4.32 -2.95 13.94
C TYR A 196 -3.47 -1.68 14.13
N ALA A 197 -2.24 -1.71 13.61
CA ALA A 197 -1.26 -0.66 13.87
C ALA A 197 -1.56 0.68 13.17
N ASN A 198 -2.00 0.63 11.89
CA ASN A 198 -2.38 1.82 11.14
C ASN A 198 -3.34 1.50 9.99
N PRO A 199 -4.11 2.51 9.51
CA PRO A 199 -5.11 2.34 8.44
C PRO A 199 -4.54 1.80 7.13
N ARG A 200 -3.37 2.29 6.68
CA ARG A 200 -2.73 1.85 5.43
C ARG A 200 -2.36 0.36 5.46
N ASN A 201 -1.67 -0.09 6.51
CA ASN A 201 -1.29 -1.51 6.65
C ASN A 201 -2.52 -2.40 6.80
N PHE A 202 -3.55 -1.91 7.50
CA PHE A 202 -4.83 -2.59 7.58
C PHE A 202 -5.48 -2.75 6.19
N ALA A 203 -5.55 -1.68 5.39
CA ALA A 203 -6.10 -1.73 4.04
C ALA A 203 -5.31 -2.70 3.15
N SER A 204 -3.97 -2.67 3.23
CA SER A 204 -3.10 -3.58 2.48
C SER A 204 -3.32 -5.05 2.84
N GLY A 205 -3.34 -5.38 4.13
CA GLY A 205 -3.59 -6.73 4.60
C GLY A 205 -5.01 -7.20 4.29
N SER A 206 -6.00 -6.30 4.40
CA SER A 206 -7.40 -6.61 4.12
C SER A 206 -7.64 -6.91 2.64
N LEU A 207 -7.02 -6.12 1.74
CA LEU A 207 -7.16 -6.32 0.30
C LEU A 207 -6.56 -7.65 -0.19
N LYS A 208 -5.68 -8.26 0.60
CA LYS A 208 -5.03 -9.54 0.31
C LYS A 208 -5.58 -10.72 1.12
N LEU A 209 -6.78 -10.60 1.65
CA LEU A 209 -7.48 -11.75 2.25
C LEU A 209 -8.02 -12.67 1.17
N LEU A 210 -7.94 -13.97 1.41
CA LEU A 210 -8.42 -14.99 0.49
C LEU A 210 -9.96 -15.05 0.43
N ASP A 211 -10.63 -14.60 1.49
CA ASP A 211 -12.09 -14.53 1.58
C ASP A 211 -12.59 -13.11 1.29
N ALA A 212 -13.25 -12.93 0.15
CA ALA A 212 -13.85 -11.66 -0.27
C ALA A 212 -15.00 -11.20 0.65
N MET A 213 -15.69 -12.13 1.35
CA MET A 213 -16.71 -11.78 2.34
C MET A 213 -16.08 -11.04 3.53
N GLU A 214 -14.92 -11.50 3.97
CA GLU A 214 -14.20 -10.83 5.03
C GLU A 214 -13.71 -9.44 4.60
N VAL A 215 -13.26 -9.28 3.33
CA VAL A 215 -12.92 -7.97 2.77
C VAL A 215 -14.11 -7.01 2.84
N LYS A 216 -15.32 -7.47 2.48
CA LYS A 216 -16.55 -6.69 2.59
C LYS A 216 -16.82 -6.24 4.03
N ARG A 217 -16.68 -7.14 5.02
CA ARG A 217 -16.90 -6.84 6.46
C ARG A 217 -15.94 -5.79 6.99
N ARG A 218 -14.72 -5.72 6.43
CA ARG A 218 -13.69 -4.75 6.83
C ARG A 218 -13.99 -3.34 6.38
N GLY A 219 -14.91 -3.14 5.43
CA GLY A 219 -15.43 -1.83 5.05
C GLY A 219 -14.36 -0.92 4.43
N LEU A 220 -13.57 -1.45 3.50
CA LEU A 220 -12.64 -0.65 2.70
C LEU A 220 -13.41 0.29 1.77
N ASP A 221 -12.75 1.38 1.41
CA ASP A 221 -13.22 2.39 0.46
C ASP A 221 -12.14 2.68 -0.58
N ALA A 222 -12.45 3.44 -1.63
CA ALA A 222 -11.50 3.80 -2.68
C ALA A 222 -11.77 5.19 -3.24
N TYR A 223 -10.70 5.89 -3.66
CA TYR A 223 -10.78 7.07 -4.52
C TYR A 223 -9.92 6.87 -5.76
N PHE A 224 -10.45 7.33 -6.92
CA PHE A 224 -9.77 7.21 -8.21
C PHE A 224 -9.22 8.56 -8.66
N TYR A 225 -8.01 8.56 -9.28
CA TYR A 225 -7.26 9.78 -9.56
C TYR A 225 -6.49 9.75 -10.88
N ALA A 226 -6.49 8.65 -11.63
CA ALA A 226 -5.81 8.59 -12.93
C ALA A 226 -6.49 7.60 -13.88
N TRP A 227 -6.47 7.95 -15.17
CA TRP A 227 -7.05 7.17 -16.25
C TRP A 227 -6.02 7.02 -17.36
N ASN A 228 -5.85 5.78 -17.82
CA ASN A 228 -5.04 5.45 -18.97
C ASN A 228 -5.97 5.07 -20.13
N GLN A 229 -6.09 5.94 -21.10
CA GLN A 229 -6.84 5.72 -22.34
C GLN A 229 -5.87 5.80 -23.53
N GLU A 230 -6.16 5.09 -24.61
CA GLU A 230 -5.34 5.16 -25.82
C GLU A 230 -5.38 6.53 -26.49
N LYS A 231 -6.51 7.26 -26.38
CA LYS A 231 -6.64 8.68 -26.74
C LYS A 231 -7.69 9.32 -25.82
N SER A 232 -7.28 10.21 -24.94
CA SER A 232 -8.22 10.99 -24.15
C SER A 232 -8.86 12.05 -25.04
N SER A 233 -10.18 11.98 -25.22
CA SER A 233 -10.96 13.09 -25.83
C SER A 233 -11.10 14.27 -24.86
N LEU A 234 -10.79 14.05 -23.56
CA LEU A 234 -10.81 15.05 -22.51
C LEU A 234 -9.39 15.61 -22.35
N GLY A 235 -9.22 16.91 -22.61
CA GLY A 235 -7.91 17.56 -22.72
C GLY A 235 -7.12 17.64 -21.42
N ASP A 236 -7.77 17.51 -20.25
CA ASP A 236 -7.14 17.78 -18.97
C ASP A 236 -7.67 16.94 -17.80
N GLN A 237 -6.94 16.96 -16.69
CA GLN A 237 -7.23 16.22 -15.47
C GLN A 237 -8.54 16.65 -14.79
N GLU A 238 -8.80 17.96 -14.74
CA GLU A 238 -10.01 18.49 -14.08
C GLU A 238 -11.27 18.02 -14.79
N ALA A 239 -11.29 18.10 -16.13
CA ALA A 239 -12.39 17.59 -16.94
C ALA A 239 -12.57 16.08 -16.76
N MET A 240 -11.46 15.34 -16.67
CA MET A 240 -11.50 13.90 -16.46
C MET A 240 -12.05 13.52 -15.08
N LEU A 241 -11.71 14.23 -14.01
CA LEU A 241 -12.28 14.01 -12.69
C LEU A 241 -13.80 14.22 -12.68
N LYS A 242 -14.27 15.28 -13.33
CA LYS A 242 -15.72 15.55 -13.49
C LYS A 242 -16.40 14.40 -14.24
N LYS A 243 -15.81 13.96 -15.36
CA LYS A 243 -16.35 12.86 -16.17
C LYS A 243 -16.36 11.52 -15.43
N ALA A 244 -15.35 11.27 -14.62
CA ALA A 244 -15.28 10.05 -13.80
C ALA A 244 -16.42 9.97 -12.77
N ILE A 245 -16.85 11.10 -12.21
CA ILE A 245 -18.03 11.16 -11.35
C ILE A 245 -19.29 10.74 -12.12
N ASP A 246 -19.47 11.21 -13.37
CA ASP A 246 -20.60 10.83 -14.23
C ASP A 246 -20.63 9.32 -14.50
N TRP A 247 -19.44 8.72 -14.65
CA TRP A 247 -19.29 7.26 -14.82
C TRP A 247 -19.48 6.45 -13.53
N GLY A 248 -19.64 7.13 -12.37
CA GLY A 248 -19.91 6.51 -11.07
C GLY A 248 -18.69 6.19 -10.24
N PHE A 249 -17.49 6.69 -10.60
CA PHE A 249 -16.31 6.52 -9.75
C PHE A 249 -16.37 7.42 -8.51
N PRO A 250 -16.03 6.91 -7.32
CA PRO A 250 -15.77 7.73 -6.16
C PRO A 250 -14.48 8.55 -6.38
N ILE A 251 -14.62 9.86 -6.33
CA ILE A 251 -13.53 10.83 -6.51
C ILE A 251 -13.38 11.65 -5.25
N CYS A 252 -12.16 11.87 -4.80
CA CYS A 252 -11.90 12.84 -3.75
C CYS A 252 -12.19 14.26 -4.30
N THR A 253 -13.24 14.90 -3.77
CA THR A 253 -13.67 16.21 -4.23
C THR A 253 -12.79 17.35 -3.74
N HIS A 254 -11.88 17.07 -2.80
CA HIS A 254 -10.92 18.05 -2.30
C HIS A 254 -9.73 18.17 -3.25
N ASN A 255 -9.84 19.11 -4.20
CA ASN A 255 -8.77 19.50 -5.12
C ASN A 255 -8.68 21.03 -5.21
N SER A 256 -7.60 21.54 -5.80
CA SER A 256 -7.35 22.97 -5.89
C SER A 256 -8.16 23.69 -6.99
N GLY A 257 -8.78 22.92 -7.91
CA GLY A 257 -9.05 23.44 -9.25
C GLY A 257 -7.76 23.64 -10.06
N ALA A 258 -7.89 23.79 -11.37
CA ALA A 258 -6.74 24.03 -12.23
C ALA A 258 -6.24 25.49 -12.10
N GLY A 259 -4.94 25.69 -11.94
CA GLY A 259 -4.38 27.03 -11.78
C GLY A 259 -2.85 27.09 -11.77
N ASN A 260 -2.33 28.28 -11.48
CA ASN A 260 -0.89 28.52 -11.36
C ASN A 260 -0.31 27.98 -10.04
N LEU A 261 1.01 28.03 -9.91
CA LEU A 261 1.71 27.53 -8.72
C LEU A 261 1.25 28.22 -7.42
N GLU A 262 0.91 29.51 -7.43
CA GLU A 262 0.47 30.22 -6.22
C GLU A 262 -0.88 29.70 -5.71
N LEU A 263 -1.82 29.36 -6.60
CA LEU A 263 -3.06 28.67 -6.23
C LEU A 263 -2.76 27.32 -5.55
N ILE A 264 -1.80 26.56 -6.11
CA ILE A 264 -1.39 25.26 -5.56
C ILE A 264 -0.76 25.40 -4.17
N LEU A 265 0.12 26.40 -3.98
CA LEU A 265 0.71 26.69 -2.68
C LEU A 265 -0.36 27.08 -1.65
N GLY A 266 -1.32 27.91 -2.02
CA GLY A 266 -2.48 28.25 -1.16
C GLY A 266 -3.28 27.01 -0.75
N PHE A 267 -3.51 26.08 -1.67
CA PHE A 267 -4.16 24.80 -1.39
C PHE A 267 -3.31 23.96 -0.41
N ILE A 268 -2.02 23.81 -0.65
CA ILE A 268 -1.09 23.06 0.23
C ILE A 268 -1.13 23.63 1.65
N HIS A 269 -1.00 24.95 1.81
CA HIS A 269 -1.05 25.61 3.12
C HIS A 269 -2.38 25.38 3.84
N SER A 270 -3.51 25.46 3.11
CA SER A 270 -4.83 25.24 3.70
C SER A 270 -5.01 23.84 4.26
N TRP A 271 -4.36 22.83 3.64
CA TRP A 271 -4.46 21.44 4.08
C TRP A 271 -3.45 21.05 5.15
N GLN A 272 -2.50 21.89 5.47
CA GLN A 272 -1.58 21.65 6.58
C GLN A 272 -2.30 21.46 7.92
N THR A 273 -3.39 22.20 8.14
CA THR A 273 -4.22 22.10 9.35
C THR A 273 -5.52 21.32 9.11
N LYS A 274 -6.16 21.48 7.95
CA LYS A 274 -7.45 20.84 7.64
C LYS A 274 -7.36 19.31 7.56
N ARG A 275 -6.18 18.73 7.30
CA ARG A 275 -5.99 17.26 7.18
C ARG A 275 -6.48 16.48 8.41
N GLU A 276 -6.48 17.09 9.61
CA GLU A 276 -6.97 16.45 10.84
C GLU A 276 -8.48 16.28 10.85
N SER A 277 -9.22 17.10 10.11
CA SER A 277 -10.68 17.03 10.01
C SER A 277 -11.18 15.99 8.98
N LEU A 278 -10.29 15.37 8.20
CA LEU A 278 -10.67 14.32 7.27
C LEU A 278 -11.03 13.03 8.02
N ASP A 279 -11.94 12.29 7.46
CA ASP A 279 -12.30 10.94 7.93
C ASP A 279 -11.41 9.83 7.35
N PHE A 280 -10.34 10.19 6.62
CA PHE A 280 -9.31 9.31 6.08
C PHE A 280 -7.93 9.94 6.19
N ASP A 281 -6.89 9.12 6.03
CA ASP A 281 -5.50 9.59 6.14
C ASP A 281 -4.95 10.06 4.79
N ILE A 282 -4.13 11.12 4.83
CA ILE A 282 -3.36 11.63 3.70
C ILE A 282 -1.89 11.75 4.10
N ASP A 283 -0.98 11.48 3.17
CA ASP A 283 0.47 11.62 3.36
C ASP A 283 1.06 12.82 2.62
N GLY A 284 0.20 13.71 2.09
CA GLY A 284 0.60 14.91 1.37
C GLY A 284 -0.39 15.37 0.32
N ILE A 285 0.13 16.06 -0.67
CA ILE A 285 -0.60 16.60 -1.83
C ILE A 285 0.11 16.14 -3.09
N VAL A 286 -0.63 15.68 -4.10
CA VAL A 286 -0.10 15.39 -5.43
C VAL A 286 -0.36 16.57 -6.33
N VAL A 287 0.70 17.22 -6.80
CA VAL A 287 0.65 18.30 -7.80
C VAL A 287 0.88 17.71 -9.17
N LYS A 288 -0.03 17.94 -10.10
CA LYS A 288 -0.01 17.39 -11.45
C LYS A 288 -0.12 18.52 -12.47
N VAL A 289 0.61 18.48 -13.56
CA VAL A 289 0.31 19.30 -14.74
C VAL A 289 -1.10 18.95 -15.20
N ASN A 290 -1.98 19.93 -15.40
CA ASN A 290 -3.39 19.69 -15.69
C ASN A 290 -3.59 19.12 -17.11
N SER A 291 -2.93 19.67 -18.12
CA SER A 291 -3.04 19.28 -19.54
C SER A 291 -2.41 17.92 -19.83
N TYR A 292 -3.16 17.01 -20.43
CA TYR A 292 -2.64 15.70 -20.85
C TYR A 292 -1.63 15.81 -22.00
N ALA A 293 -1.81 16.77 -22.92
CA ALA A 293 -0.84 17.02 -24.00
C ALA A 293 0.51 17.46 -23.43
N ASP A 294 0.51 18.35 -22.44
CA ASP A 294 1.74 18.77 -21.76
C ASP A 294 2.41 17.60 -21.00
N ARG A 295 1.62 16.68 -20.43
CA ARG A 295 2.16 15.47 -19.77
C ARG A 295 2.87 14.54 -20.75
N GLU A 296 2.33 14.37 -21.95
CA GLU A 296 2.95 13.57 -23.02
C GLU A 296 4.27 14.19 -23.46
N GLU A 297 4.32 15.52 -23.62
CA GLU A 297 5.53 16.27 -23.98
C GLU A 297 6.61 16.15 -22.89
N LEU A 298 6.24 16.26 -21.62
CA LEU A 298 7.15 16.14 -20.47
C LEU A 298 7.66 14.70 -20.26
N GLY A 299 6.82 13.71 -20.51
CA GLY A 299 7.15 12.31 -20.36
C GLY A 299 7.50 11.90 -18.93
N HIS A 300 8.36 10.90 -18.81
CA HIS A 300 8.76 10.32 -17.52
C HIS A 300 10.25 9.92 -17.51
N THR A 301 10.78 9.75 -16.31
CA THR A 301 12.07 9.07 -16.07
C THR A 301 11.84 7.59 -15.87
N ALA A 302 12.90 6.81 -15.70
CA ALA A 302 12.78 5.39 -15.35
C ALA A 302 12.00 5.12 -14.04
N LYS A 303 11.90 6.13 -13.14
CA LYS A 303 11.31 5.97 -11.80
C LYS A 303 10.05 6.79 -11.55
N ALA A 304 9.90 7.95 -12.21
CA ALA A 304 8.83 8.90 -11.91
C ALA A 304 8.40 9.71 -13.13
N PRO A 305 7.12 10.16 -13.22
CA PRO A 305 6.68 11.12 -14.21
C PRO A 305 7.33 12.48 -13.98
N ARG A 306 7.60 13.22 -15.06
CA ARG A 306 8.13 14.59 -14.96
C ARG A 306 7.02 15.65 -14.76
N TRP A 307 5.77 15.26 -14.98
CA TRP A 307 4.60 16.11 -14.93
C TRP A 307 3.84 16.07 -13.59
N ALA A 308 4.32 15.26 -12.62
CA ALA A 308 3.71 15.17 -11.30
C ALA A 308 4.75 15.04 -10.19
N ILE A 309 4.43 15.58 -9.02
CA ILE A 309 5.27 15.52 -7.82
C ILE A 309 4.38 15.41 -6.59
N ALA A 310 4.84 14.70 -5.57
CA ALA A 310 4.17 14.61 -4.28
C ALA A 310 4.80 15.61 -3.30
N TYR A 311 4.04 16.61 -2.87
CA TYR A 311 4.41 17.47 -1.75
C TYR A 311 4.03 16.78 -0.45
N LYS A 312 5.01 16.46 0.37
CA LYS A 312 4.81 15.84 1.67
C LYS A 312 4.98 16.87 2.79
N TYR A 313 4.05 16.87 3.72
CA TYR A 313 4.20 17.69 4.93
C TYR A 313 5.38 17.19 5.74
N LYS A 314 6.04 18.11 6.45
CA LYS A 314 7.08 17.71 7.38
C LYS A 314 6.50 16.71 8.38
N THR A 315 7.16 15.59 8.52
CA THR A 315 6.78 14.56 9.50
C THR A 315 6.89 15.15 10.91
N GLN A 316 5.94 14.81 11.76
CA GLN A 316 6.04 15.14 13.18
C GLN A 316 7.29 14.45 13.72
N ALA A 317 8.13 15.19 14.43
CA ALA A 317 9.21 14.64 15.23
C ALA A 317 8.70 14.39 16.65
N ALA A 318 9.13 13.29 17.26
CA ALA A 318 8.87 13.01 18.67
C ALA A 318 10.19 12.86 19.42
N SER A 319 10.28 13.41 20.63
CA SER A 319 11.44 13.24 21.50
C SER A 319 11.29 11.95 22.31
N THR A 320 12.36 11.16 22.35
CA THR A 320 12.41 9.91 23.13
C THR A 320 13.84 9.56 23.54
N GLN A 321 13.99 8.68 24.54
CA GLN A 321 15.30 8.27 25.04
C GLN A 321 15.92 7.15 24.19
N LEU A 322 17.20 7.28 23.82
CA LEU A 322 18.02 6.25 23.22
C LEU A 322 18.51 5.27 24.29
N ILE A 323 17.92 4.08 24.37
CA ILE A 323 18.24 3.08 25.40
C ILE A 323 19.52 2.31 25.06
N SER A 324 19.62 1.78 23.86
CA SER A 324 20.76 0.97 23.40
C SER A 324 20.87 1.00 21.87
N VAL A 325 21.98 0.48 21.34
CA VAL A 325 22.20 0.29 19.90
C VAL A 325 22.55 -1.16 19.63
N ASP A 326 21.80 -1.82 18.75
CA ASP A 326 22.10 -3.14 18.22
C ASP A 326 22.83 -2.99 16.89
N PHE A 327 23.76 -3.89 16.61
CA PHE A 327 24.45 -3.96 15.32
C PHE A 327 24.01 -5.22 14.58
N GLN A 328 23.26 -5.06 13.50
CA GLN A 328 22.64 -6.15 12.75
C GLN A 328 23.45 -6.45 11.48
N VAL A 329 23.74 -7.72 11.26
CA VAL A 329 24.45 -8.19 10.05
C VAL A 329 23.44 -8.55 8.98
N GLY A 330 23.51 -7.90 7.85
CA GLY A 330 22.67 -8.17 6.69
C GLY A 330 23.21 -9.32 5.82
N ARG A 331 22.43 -9.73 4.84
CA ARG A 331 22.76 -10.79 3.86
C ARG A 331 24.11 -10.62 3.16
N THR A 332 24.47 -9.39 2.85
CA THR A 332 25.74 -9.04 2.18
C THR A 332 26.93 -8.91 3.14
N GLY A 333 26.71 -9.15 4.44
CA GLY A 333 27.70 -8.90 5.48
C GLY A 333 27.74 -7.47 5.98
N ALA A 334 27.00 -6.54 5.40
CA ALA A 334 26.92 -5.16 5.89
C ALA A 334 26.34 -5.12 7.30
N VAL A 335 27.02 -4.37 8.21
CA VAL A 335 26.59 -4.21 9.60
C VAL A 335 25.88 -2.87 9.74
N THR A 336 24.60 -2.93 10.11
CA THR A 336 23.72 -1.76 10.26
C THR A 336 23.40 -1.52 11.72
N PRO A 337 23.70 -0.32 12.28
CA PRO A 337 23.32 0.04 13.63
C PRO A 337 21.81 0.38 13.70
N VAL A 338 21.13 -0.12 14.71
CA VAL A 338 19.71 0.11 14.99
C VAL A 338 19.56 0.58 16.43
N ALA A 339 19.01 1.77 16.62
CA ALA A 339 18.69 2.33 17.92
C ALA A 339 17.48 1.63 18.53
N ASN A 340 17.55 1.21 19.78
CA ASN A 340 16.44 0.84 20.63
C ASN A 340 16.03 2.05 21.46
N LEU A 341 14.75 2.41 21.40
CA LEU A 341 14.21 3.65 21.96
C LEU A 341 13.17 3.34 23.04
N ALA A 342 13.04 4.24 24.01
CA ALA A 342 11.85 4.26 24.85
C ALA A 342 10.63 4.39 23.94
N PRO A 343 9.55 3.63 24.20
CA PRO A 343 8.37 3.66 23.33
C PRO A 343 7.80 5.06 23.20
N VAL A 344 7.67 5.56 21.98
CA VAL A 344 7.10 6.88 21.69
C VAL A 344 6.04 6.80 20.61
N TRP A 345 4.96 7.52 20.79
CA TRP A 345 3.89 7.62 19.79
C TRP A 345 4.31 8.58 18.68
N LEU A 346 4.34 8.11 17.44
CA LEU A 346 4.76 8.90 16.28
C LEU A 346 4.01 8.46 15.02
N GLY A 347 3.26 9.38 14.42
CA GLY A 347 2.54 9.13 13.17
C GLY A 347 1.69 7.85 13.21
N GLY A 348 0.78 7.74 14.20
CA GLY A 348 -0.19 6.66 14.30
C GLY A 348 0.36 5.31 14.78
N THR A 349 1.64 5.20 15.20
CA THR A 349 2.20 3.95 15.73
C THR A 349 3.17 4.20 16.88
N THR A 350 3.35 3.20 17.75
CA THR A 350 4.39 3.23 18.78
C THR A 350 5.73 2.82 18.18
N VAL A 351 6.67 3.76 18.15
CA VAL A 351 8.05 3.54 17.70
C VAL A 351 8.89 3.10 18.88
N LYS A 352 9.63 1.99 18.72
CA LYS A 352 10.57 1.43 19.69
C LYS A 352 11.98 1.27 19.11
N ARG A 353 12.13 1.39 17.79
CA ARG A 353 13.40 1.19 17.08
C ARG A 353 13.52 2.20 15.94
N ALA A 354 14.76 2.67 15.69
CA ALA A 354 15.07 3.57 14.59
C ALA A 354 16.38 3.20 13.90
N SER A 355 16.47 3.42 12.59
CA SER A 355 17.70 3.21 11.84
C SER A 355 18.74 4.29 12.16
N LEU A 356 20.00 3.89 12.29
CA LEU A 356 21.17 4.77 12.40
C LEU A 356 22.07 4.68 11.16
N TYR A 357 21.65 3.96 10.14
CA TYR A 357 22.30 3.78 8.84
C TYR A 357 23.71 3.22 8.90
N ASN A 358 24.70 3.94 9.51
CA ASN A 358 26.11 3.59 9.58
C ASN A 358 26.83 4.33 10.73
N GLU A 359 28.12 4.03 10.92
CA GLU A 359 28.96 4.68 11.92
C GLU A 359 29.06 6.20 11.73
N GLY A 360 29.23 6.66 10.49
CA GLY A 360 29.35 8.10 10.20
C GLY A 360 28.12 8.90 10.61
N GLU A 361 26.92 8.31 10.58
CA GLU A 361 25.71 8.96 11.05
C GLU A 361 25.66 9.05 12.58
N ILE A 362 26.14 8.02 13.30
CA ILE A 362 26.28 8.05 14.77
C ILE A 362 27.24 9.16 15.17
N GLU A 363 28.39 9.24 14.48
CA GLU A 363 29.41 10.28 14.72
C GLU A 363 28.89 11.67 14.38
N ARG A 364 28.26 11.85 13.23
CA ARG A 364 27.66 13.11 12.75
C ARG A 364 26.66 13.68 13.76
N LEU A 365 25.80 12.81 14.30
CA LEU A 365 24.82 13.16 15.30
C LEU A 365 25.41 13.28 16.70
N GLY A 366 26.61 12.74 16.92
CA GLY A 366 27.30 12.75 18.23
C GLY A 366 26.50 12.01 19.32
N LEU A 367 25.83 10.90 18.96
CA LEU A 367 24.90 10.17 19.82
C LEU A 367 25.60 9.47 20.99
N ARG A 368 24.95 9.51 22.15
CA ARG A 368 25.34 8.75 23.35
C ARG A 368 24.16 7.94 23.89
N LEU A 369 24.46 6.86 24.58
CA LEU A 369 23.41 6.09 25.26
C LEU A 369 22.75 6.96 26.33
N ASN A 370 21.43 6.87 26.42
CA ASN A 370 20.53 7.68 27.25
C ASN A 370 20.33 9.14 26.79
N ASP A 371 20.83 9.54 25.61
CA ASP A 371 20.45 10.82 25.02
C ASP A 371 18.93 10.90 24.77
N GLN A 372 18.37 12.07 24.98
CA GLN A 372 17.06 12.42 24.39
C GLN A 372 17.28 12.72 22.90
N VAL A 373 16.52 12.08 22.04
CA VAL A 373 16.70 12.16 20.57
C VAL A 373 15.40 12.47 19.87
N TRP A 374 15.47 13.28 18.83
CA TRP A 374 14.37 13.50 17.92
C TRP A 374 14.26 12.36 16.93
N VAL A 375 13.08 11.77 16.84
CA VAL A 375 12.76 10.66 15.94
C VAL A 375 11.68 11.11 14.96
N GLU A 376 11.92 10.86 13.67
CA GLU A 376 10.97 11.06 12.59
C GLU A 376 10.75 9.75 11.81
N LYS A 377 9.61 9.59 11.15
CA LYS A 377 9.42 8.52 10.17
C LYS A 377 9.90 8.97 8.79
N GLY A 378 11.03 8.45 8.34
CA GLY A 378 11.52 8.66 6.97
C GLY A 378 10.58 8.01 5.95
N GLY A 379 10.00 8.83 5.02
CA GLY A 379 9.02 8.35 4.05
C GLY A 379 7.76 7.74 4.70
N GLU A 380 7.45 8.17 5.94
CA GLU A 380 6.32 7.75 6.78
C GLU A 380 6.33 6.28 7.24
N ILE A 381 7.39 5.53 6.93
CA ILE A 381 7.47 4.11 7.24
C ILE A 381 8.60 3.80 8.20
N ILE A 382 9.85 4.23 7.89
CA ILE A 382 11.05 3.83 8.64
C ILE A 382 11.44 4.93 9.64
N PRO A 383 11.39 4.65 10.96
CA PRO A 383 11.86 5.59 11.96
C PRO A 383 13.38 5.84 11.83
N LYS A 384 13.78 7.10 11.91
CA LYS A 384 15.18 7.54 11.93
C LYS A 384 15.39 8.59 13.02
N ILE A 385 16.57 8.62 13.58
CA ILE A 385 16.99 9.71 14.49
C ILE A 385 17.47 10.87 13.63
N THR A 386 16.95 12.07 13.89
CA THR A 386 17.30 13.29 13.14
C THR A 386 18.22 14.23 13.91
N GLY A 387 18.27 14.09 15.23
CA GLY A 387 19.11 14.91 16.09
C GLY A 387 18.93 14.59 17.57
N ILE A 388 19.68 15.32 18.38
CA ILE A 388 19.61 15.27 19.84
C ILE A 388 18.62 16.34 20.30
N ASP A 389 17.74 15.97 21.23
CA ASP A 389 16.91 16.94 21.91
C ASP A 389 17.70 17.60 23.05
N THR A 390 18.16 18.81 22.80
CA THR A 390 18.95 19.59 23.76
C THR A 390 18.08 20.33 24.77
N SER A 391 16.77 20.25 24.70
CA SER A 391 15.86 20.97 25.60
C SER A 391 15.95 20.49 27.05
N THR A 392 16.34 19.23 27.26
CA THR A 392 16.55 18.65 28.61
C THR A 392 17.88 19.05 29.25
N GLY A 393 18.82 19.59 28.49
CA GLY A 393 20.15 20.02 28.96
C GLY A 393 21.12 18.89 29.36
N GLU A 394 20.63 17.66 29.45
CA GLU A 394 21.41 16.49 29.87
C GLU A 394 21.81 15.62 28.68
N ARG A 395 23.07 15.20 28.67
CA ARG A 395 23.62 14.27 27.68
C ARG A 395 23.90 12.92 28.34
N GLY A 396 23.69 11.87 27.58
CA GLY A 396 24.06 10.55 28.02
C GLY A 396 25.59 10.41 28.31
N PRO A 397 26.00 9.58 29.28
CA PRO A 397 27.38 9.48 29.70
C PRO A 397 28.27 8.73 28.72
N THR A 398 27.73 7.78 27.96
CA THR A 398 28.49 6.79 27.18
C THR A 398 28.36 7.02 25.69
N ALA A 399 29.46 7.31 24.99
CA ALA A 399 29.49 7.38 23.53
C ALA A 399 29.27 5.99 22.93
N ILE A 400 28.54 5.93 21.82
CA ILE A 400 28.31 4.71 21.08
C ILE A 400 29.57 4.38 20.29
N GLN A 401 30.11 3.17 20.52
CA GLN A 401 31.26 2.67 19.77
C GLN A 401 30.81 1.63 18.76
N PHE A 402 31.27 1.76 17.52
CA PHE A 402 31.02 0.76 16.49
C PHE A 402 31.90 -0.47 16.75
N PRO A 403 31.39 -1.71 16.65
CA PRO A 403 32.17 -2.89 16.93
C PRO A 403 33.27 -3.10 15.87
N LEU A 404 34.43 -3.58 16.31
CA LEU A 404 35.54 -3.97 15.44
C LEU A 404 35.42 -5.42 14.94
N ILE A 405 34.58 -6.22 15.60
CA ILE A 405 34.31 -7.61 15.25
C ILE A 405 32.83 -7.81 14.98
N CYS A 406 32.49 -8.78 14.15
CA CYS A 406 31.14 -9.13 13.82
C CYS A 406 30.35 -9.59 15.06
N PRO A 407 29.21 -8.95 15.38
CA PRO A 407 28.44 -9.29 16.57
C PRO A 407 27.83 -10.71 16.52
N SER A 408 27.82 -11.34 15.36
CA SER A 408 27.24 -12.68 15.20
C SER A 408 28.26 -13.81 15.11
N CYS A 409 29.37 -13.61 14.39
CA CYS A 409 30.37 -14.68 14.17
C CYS A 409 31.78 -14.34 14.66
N SER A 410 31.95 -13.18 15.33
CA SER A 410 33.22 -12.69 15.90
C SER A 410 34.38 -12.51 14.92
N ALA A 411 34.14 -12.60 13.61
CA ALA A 411 35.15 -12.30 12.60
C ALA A 411 35.44 -10.79 12.55
N PRO A 412 36.65 -10.35 12.18
CA PRO A 412 36.95 -8.93 12.00
C PRO A 412 36.00 -8.27 11.01
N LEU A 413 35.60 -7.02 11.32
CA LEU A 413 34.86 -6.18 10.39
C LEU A 413 35.82 -5.35 9.56
N HIS A 414 35.47 -5.16 8.30
CA HIS A 414 36.23 -4.35 7.33
C HIS A 414 35.38 -3.16 6.90
N ARG A 415 35.94 -1.97 7.00
CA ARG A 415 35.28 -0.74 6.55
C ARG A 415 35.52 -0.55 5.06
N ILE A 416 34.43 -0.37 4.31
CA ILE A 416 34.42 0.05 2.91
C ILE A 416 33.51 1.27 2.82
N ASP A 417 34.09 2.41 2.47
CA ASP A 417 33.42 3.71 2.45
C ASP A 417 32.76 4.03 3.83
N ALA A 418 31.45 4.18 3.84
CA ALA A 418 30.65 4.49 5.04
C ALA A 418 30.15 3.25 5.80
N LEU A 419 30.39 2.04 5.29
CA LEU A 419 29.80 0.82 5.83
C LEU A 419 30.87 -0.16 6.33
N HIS A 420 30.52 -0.95 7.34
CA HIS A 420 31.33 -2.06 7.84
C HIS A 420 30.80 -3.38 7.37
N TYR A 421 31.67 -4.30 6.97
CA TYR A 421 31.31 -5.59 6.41
C TYR A 421 31.97 -6.75 7.16
N CYS A 422 31.20 -7.79 7.41
CA CYS A 422 31.70 -9.11 7.79
C CYS A 422 31.90 -9.95 6.54
N PHE A 423 33.14 -10.33 6.21
CA PHE A 423 33.44 -11.16 5.04
C PHE A 423 33.38 -12.68 5.33
N ASN A 424 33.02 -13.08 6.50
CA ASN A 424 32.90 -14.49 6.87
C ASN A 424 31.58 -15.11 6.38
N ALA A 425 31.24 -14.92 5.09
CA ALA A 425 29.94 -15.32 4.52
C ALA A 425 29.63 -16.81 4.74
N LYS A 426 30.65 -17.69 4.74
CA LYS A 426 30.47 -19.13 4.89
C LYS A 426 30.09 -19.58 6.29
N ASN A 427 30.41 -18.79 7.33
CA ASN A 427 30.20 -19.18 8.74
C ASN A 427 29.45 -18.13 9.56
N CYS A 428 28.92 -17.06 8.92
CA CYS A 428 28.14 -16.04 9.60
C CYS A 428 26.64 -16.35 9.47
N PRO A 429 25.95 -16.76 10.54
CA PRO A 429 24.57 -17.24 10.49
C PRO A 429 23.59 -16.23 9.83
N PRO A 430 23.60 -14.92 10.14
CA PRO A 430 22.71 -13.97 9.48
C PRO A 430 22.93 -13.83 7.97
N GLN A 431 24.19 -13.99 7.50
CA GLN A 431 24.48 -13.94 6.07
C GLN A 431 23.90 -15.17 5.36
N GLN A 432 24.05 -16.35 5.96
CA GLN A 432 23.54 -17.58 5.38
C GLN A 432 22.02 -17.65 5.41
N LEU A 433 21.38 -17.27 6.53
CA LEU A 433 19.94 -17.16 6.63
C LEU A 433 19.39 -16.13 5.63
N GLY A 434 20.01 -14.96 5.56
CA GLY A 434 19.61 -13.93 4.58
C GLY A 434 19.80 -14.36 3.12
N LEU A 435 20.76 -15.26 2.83
CA LEU A 435 20.90 -15.87 1.51
C LEU A 435 19.73 -16.82 1.20
N LEU A 436 19.32 -17.64 2.16
CA LEU A 436 18.16 -18.53 2.05
C LEU A 436 16.86 -17.74 1.89
N GLU A 437 16.65 -16.71 2.74
CA GLU A 437 15.50 -15.79 2.63
C GLU A 437 15.42 -15.15 1.22
N HIS A 438 16.56 -14.70 0.70
CA HIS A 438 16.60 -14.12 -0.64
C HIS A 438 16.33 -15.16 -1.73
N PHE A 439 16.85 -16.38 -1.58
CA PHE A 439 16.65 -17.46 -2.55
C PHE A 439 15.18 -17.82 -2.71
N VAL A 440 14.43 -17.95 -1.60
CA VAL A 440 13.00 -18.28 -1.62
C VAL A 440 12.10 -17.09 -1.91
N ALA A 441 12.64 -15.87 -1.86
CA ALA A 441 11.85 -14.65 -2.01
C ALA A 441 11.16 -14.56 -3.38
N ARG A 442 10.02 -13.85 -3.44
CA ARG A 442 9.22 -13.60 -4.65
C ARG A 442 10.01 -13.05 -5.85
N LYS A 443 11.10 -12.31 -5.59
CA LYS A 443 11.99 -11.75 -6.63
C LYS A 443 13.08 -12.70 -7.09
N ALA A 444 13.15 -13.91 -6.55
CA ALA A 444 14.11 -14.95 -6.91
C ALA A 444 13.37 -16.23 -7.32
N MET A 445 13.35 -17.28 -6.50
CA MET A 445 12.68 -18.55 -6.85
C MET A 445 11.17 -18.57 -6.55
N ASP A 446 10.64 -17.55 -5.84
CA ASP A 446 9.22 -17.41 -5.49
C ASP A 446 8.63 -18.66 -4.80
N LEU A 447 9.38 -19.24 -3.86
CA LEU A 447 8.96 -20.43 -3.14
C LEU A 447 7.98 -20.06 -2.03
N ASN A 448 6.69 -20.24 -2.32
CA ASN A 448 5.63 -20.01 -1.35
C ASN A 448 5.75 -20.98 -0.15
N SER A 449 5.23 -20.60 1.00
CA SER A 449 5.26 -21.39 2.26
C SER A 449 6.63 -21.46 2.97
N LEU A 450 7.71 -20.89 2.43
CA LEU A 450 9.04 -20.79 3.04
C LEU A 450 9.32 -19.36 3.53
N GLY A 451 8.57 -18.90 4.51
CA GLY A 451 8.82 -17.59 5.15
C GLY A 451 10.06 -17.61 6.06
N LYS A 452 10.45 -16.40 6.53
CA LYS A 452 11.61 -16.21 7.41
C LYS A 452 11.58 -17.14 8.64
N GLU A 453 10.47 -17.21 9.35
CA GLU A 453 10.32 -18.05 10.55
C GLU A 453 10.50 -19.53 10.24
N THR A 454 9.98 -19.99 9.11
CA THR A 454 10.16 -21.39 8.66
C THR A 454 11.62 -21.67 8.34
N LEU A 455 12.31 -20.77 7.65
CA LEU A 455 13.75 -20.91 7.34
C LEU A 455 14.62 -20.90 8.60
N GLU A 456 14.32 -20.04 9.58
CA GLU A 456 14.99 -19.99 10.87
C GLU A 456 14.80 -21.33 11.63
N LEU A 457 13.59 -21.88 11.62
CA LEU A 457 13.28 -23.18 12.24
C LEU A 457 14.07 -24.31 11.58
N LEU A 458 14.05 -24.39 10.26
CA LEU A 458 14.81 -25.39 9.49
C LEU A 458 16.33 -25.27 9.74
N TRP A 459 16.82 -24.03 9.82
CA TRP A 459 18.21 -23.74 10.15
C TRP A 459 18.59 -24.21 11.56
N GLN A 460 17.76 -23.89 12.57
CA GLN A 460 18.01 -24.28 13.96
C GLN A 460 18.07 -25.80 14.14
N HIS A 461 17.23 -26.52 13.40
CA HIS A 461 17.23 -28.00 13.42
C HIS A 461 18.27 -28.63 12.49
N GLY A 462 19.11 -27.84 11.82
CA GLY A 462 20.17 -28.32 10.94
C GLY A 462 19.72 -28.95 9.64
N LEU A 463 18.43 -28.80 9.29
CA LEU A 463 17.85 -29.38 8.07
C LEU A 463 18.26 -28.61 6.82
N VAL A 464 18.53 -27.29 6.92
CA VAL A 464 18.93 -26.44 5.80
C VAL A 464 20.08 -25.54 6.21
N ARG A 465 21.16 -25.51 5.40
CA ARG A 465 22.31 -24.62 5.54
C ARG A 465 22.58 -23.82 4.27
N LYS A 466 22.25 -24.36 3.10
CA LYS A 466 22.41 -23.75 1.79
C LYS A 466 21.15 -23.99 0.94
N PRO A 467 20.90 -23.21 -0.12
CA PRO A 467 19.71 -23.38 -0.96
C PRO A 467 19.45 -24.78 -1.49
N ALA A 468 20.50 -25.52 -1.82
CA ALA A 468 20.35 -26.88 -2.33
C ALA A 468 19.72 -27.85 -1.32
N ASP A 469 19.94 -27.62 -0.02
CA ASP A 469 19.40 -28.50 1.03
C ASP A 469 17.86 -28.41 1.11
N LEU A 470 17.25 -27.35 0.56
CA LEU A 470 15.78 -27.21 0.50
C LEU A 470 15.15 -28.34 -0.33
N TYR A 471 15.81 -28.79 -1.37
CA TYR A 471 15.33 -29.85 -2.26
C TYR A 471 15.54 -31.26 -1.71
N ASP A 472 16.30 -31.40 -0.63
CA ASP A 472 16.51 -32.67 0.09
C ASP A 472 15.55 -32.87 1.28
N LEU A 473 14.66 -31.89 1.54
CA LEU A 473 13.71 -31.94 2.66
C LEU A 473 12.72 -33.09 2.50
N GLN A 474 12.48 -33.81 3.60
CA GLN A 474 11.57 -34.94 3.68
C GLN A 474 10.33 -34.58 4.50
N HIS A 475 9.15 -35.08 4.11
CA HIS A 475 7.88 -34.84 4.78
C HIS A 475 7.92 -35.15 6.28
N ASP A 476 8.51 -36.28 6.65
CA ASP A 476 8.53 -36.72 8.05
C ASP A 476 9.44 -35.83 8.91
N ALA A 477 10.56 -35.36 8.36
CA ALA A 477 11.44 -34.41 9.04
C ALA A 477 10.75 -33.06 9.26
N LEU A 478 9.98 -32.57 8.28
CA LEU A 478 9.22 -31.34 8.40
C LEU A 478 8.06 -31.46 9.39
N SER A 479 7.24 -32.52 9.26
CA SER A 479 6.05 -32.72 10.11
C SER A 479 6.37 -33.01 11.58
N GLY A 480 7.61 -33.36 11.90
CA GLY A 480 8.13 -33.53 13.25
C GLY A 480 8.55 -32.23 13.95
N LEU A 481 8.62 -31.09 13.24
CA LEU A 481 9.01 -29.81 13.80
C LEU A 481 7.86 -29.18 14.59
N GLU A 482 8.20 -28.44 15.64
CA GLU A 482 7.22 -27.67 16.42
C GLU A 482 6.50 -26.64 15.53
N ARG A 483 5.17 -26.55 15.65
CA ARG A 483 4.30 -25.67 14.86
C ARG A 483 4.20 -26.00 13.35
N MET A 484 4.73 -27.13 12.90
CA MET A 484 4.63 -27.57 11.53
C MET A 484 3.79 -28.83 11.40
N GLY A 485 2.53 -28.68 10.97
CA GLY A 485 1.63 -29.80 10.73
C GLY A 485 1.86 -30.48 9.37
N LYS A 486 1.30 -31.68 9.19
CA LYS A 486 1.40 -32.45 7.94
C LYS A 486 1.02 -31.65 6.69
N LYS A 487 -0.04 -30.80 6.77
CA LYS A 487 -0.48 -29.96 5.67
C LYS A 487 0.55 -28.89 5.31
N SER A 488 1.18 -28.25 6.30
CA SER A 488 2.22 -27.25 6.07
C SER A 488 3.48 -27.88 5.48
N ALA A 489 3.87 -29.06 5.95
CA ALA A 489 4.98 -29.83 5.39
C ALA A 489 4.74 -30.17 3.92
N GLN A 490 3.54 -30.64 3.57
CA GLN A 490 3.19 -30.93 2.17
C GLN A 490 3.23 -29.69 1.28
N LEU A 491 2.68 -28.54 1.73
CA LEU A 491 2.72 -27.28 0.98
C LEU A 491 4.14 -26.78 0.69
N ILE A 492 5.08 -27.02 1.61
CA ILE A 492 6.50 -26.70 1.38
C ILE A 492 7.08 -27.58 0.28
N LEU A 493 6.84 -28.90 0.34
CA LEU A 493 7.35 -29.84 -0.66
C LEU A 493 6.74 -29.62 -2.04
N ASP A 494 5.44 -29.33 -2.12
CA ASP A 494 4.74 -28.99 -3.36
C ASP A 494 5.32 -27.71 -3.99
N GLY A 495 5.70 -26.73 -3.16
CA GLY A 495 6.34 -25.50 -3.62
C GLY A 495 7.79 -25.65 -4.08
N LEU A 496 8.45 -26.77 -3.71
CA LEU A 496 9.83 -27.11 -4.12
C LEU A 496 9.91 -28.01 -5.35
N SER A 497 8.78 -28.58 -5.77
CA SER A 497 8.64 -29.46 -6.95
C SER A 497 8.46 -28.65 -8.23
#